data_be12e51606dc7902ab498a65d5bb344b
#
_entry.id   be12e51606dc7902ab498a65d5bb344b
#
_cell.length_a   1.000
_cell.length_b   1.000
_cell.length_c   1.000
_cell.angle_alpha   90.00
_cell.angle_beta   90.00
_cell.angle_gamma   90.00
#
_symmetry.space_group_name_H-M   'P 1'
#
loop_
_entity.id
_entity.type
_entity.pdbx_description
1 polymer ?
#
loop_
_entity_poly.entity_id
_entity_poly.type
_entity_poly.pdbx_seq_one_letter_code
_entity_poly.pdbx_strand_id
1 'polypeptide(L)'
;MNGAESVESEYRKRIDAMTIAQRVQRAAEMLAWARGFVARQVLAELGSVPEERLKWEVALRQYGADPMARSLIEEMLYRVSR
;
A
#
# COMPACT_ATOMS: atom_id res chain seq x y z
N MET A 1 -23.08 -17.44 22.84
CA MET A 1 -22.00 -16.64 22.27
C MET A 1 -21.39 -17.39 21.10
N ASN A 2 -21.34 -16.80 19.92
CA ASN A 2 -20.73 -17.47 18.79
C ASN A 2 -19.21 -17.24 18.76
N GLY A 3 -18.48 -18.13 18.08
CA GLY A 3 -17.02 -18.07 18.03
C GLY A 3 -16.46 -16.84 17.35
N ALA A 4 -17.22 -16.24 16.41
CA ALA A 4 -16.79 -15.05 15.69
C ALA A 4 -16.70 -13.83 16.63
N GLU A 5 -17.64 -13.66 17.54
CA GLU A 5 -17.61 -12.58 18.52
C GLU A 5 -16.42 -12.70 19.46
N SER A 6 -16.12 -13.92 19.91
CA SER A 6 -14.99 -14.20 20.79
C SER A 6 -13.65 -13.88 20.12
N VAL A 7 -13.47 -14.29 18.87
CA VAL A 7 -12.26 -14.01 18.11
C VAL A 7 -12.09 -12.53 17.85
N GLU A 8 -13.15 -11.83 17.49
CA GLU A 8 -13.13 -10.39 17.25
C GLU A 8 -12.78 -9.63 18.53
N SER A 9 -13.37 -10.02 19.67
CA SER A 9 -13.09 -9.42 20.96
C SER A 9 -11.62 -9.58 21.37
N GLU A 10 -11.05 -10.76 21.20
CA GLU A 10 -9.63 -11.01 21.47
C GLU A 10 -8.72 -10.20 20.56
N TYR A 11 -9.06 -10.09 19.28
CA TYR A 11 -8.29 -9.28 18.33
C TYR A 11 -8.26 -7.82 18.77
N ARG A 12 -9.40 -7.25 19.14
CA ARG A 12 -9.48 -5.87 19.65
C ARG A 12 -8.63 -5.67 20.90
N LYS A 13 -8.65 -6.61 21.82
CA LYS A 13 -7.83 -6.55 23.04
C LYS A 13 -6.35 -6.51 22.72
N ARG A 14 -5.90 -7.31 21.76
CA ARG A 14 -4.51 -7.32 21.34
C ARG A 14 -4.09 -5.99 20.70
N ILE A 15 -4.93 -5.44 19.85
CA ILE A 15 -4.68 -4.13 19.22
C ILE A 15 -4.63 -3.03 20.29
N ASP A 16 -5.57 -3.04 21.23
CA ASP A 16 -5.63 -2.02 22.30
C ASP A 16 -4.44 -2.13 23.27
N ALA A 17 -3.87 -3.32 23.41
CA ALA A 17 -2.70 -3.53 24.26
C ALA A 17 -1.40 -3.06 23.61
N MET A 18 -1.39 -2.76 22.32
CA MET A 18 -0.20 -2.29 21.62
C MET A 18 0.14 -0.86 22.01
N THR A 19 1.44 -0.57 22.16
CA THR A 19 1.93 0.80 22.29
C THR A 19 1.71 1.56 20.98
N ILE A 20 1.78 2.89 21.04
CA ILE A 20 1.67 3.72 19.83
C ILE A 20 2.76 3.34 18.82
N ALA A 21 4.00 3.13 19.31
CA ALA A 21 5.11 2.73 18.45
C ALA A 21 4.84 1.39 17.74
N GLN A 22 4.30 0.41 18.47
CA GLN A 22 3.95 -0.89 17.88
C GLN A 22 2.84 -0.77 16.84
N ARG A 23 1.84 0.08 17.06
CA ARG A 23 0.78 0.33 16.09
C ARG A 23 1.31 0.96 14.82
N VAL A 24 2.21 1.94 14.95
CA VAL A 24 2.83 2.60 13.80
C VAL A 24 3.68 1.62 13.02
N GLN A 25 4.48 0.80 13.71
CA GLN A 25 5.30 -0.21 13.05
C GLN A 25 4.46 -1.21 12.27
N ARG A 26 3.38 -1.70 12.88
CA ARG A 26 2.47 -2.64 12.19
C ARG A 26 1.82 -2.01 10.97
N ALA A 27 1.38 -0.76 11.07
CA ALA A 27 0.82 -0.04 9.93
C ALA A 27 1.83 0.12 8.81
N ALA A 28 3.09 0.45 9.13
CA ALA A 28 4.16 0.57 8.16
C ALA A 28 4.45 -0.77 7.45
N GLU A 29 4.45 -1.86 8.19
CA GLU A 29 4.63 -3.22 7.63
C GLU A 29 3.50 -3.58 6.66
N MET A 30 2.26 -3.26 7.02
CA MET A 30 1.11 -3.50 6.16
C MET A 30 1.17 -2.67 4.89
N LEU A 31 1.59 -1.40 4.97
CA LEU A 31 1.77 -0.55 3.80
C LEU A 31 2.88 -1.07 2.89
N ALA A 32 3.99 -1.52 3.46
CA ALA A 32 5.09 -2.11 2.70
C ALA A 32 4.65 -3.39 1.98
N TRP A 33 3.88 -4.23 2.65
CA TRP A 33 3.31 -5.44 2.05
C TRP A 33 2.39 -5.11 0.88
N ALA A 34 1.50 -4.13 1.06
CA ALA A 34 0.56 -3.71 0.03
C ALA A 34 1.29 -3.14 -1.20
N ARG A 35 2.33 -2.32 -0.98
CA ARG A 35 3.16 -1.81 -2.08
C ARG A 35 3.85 -2.92 -2.84
N GLY A 36 4.39 -3.91 -2.14
CA GLY A 36 5.02 -5.07 -2.76
C GLY A 36 4.05 -5.88 -3.62
N PHE A 37 2.84 -6.05 -3.14
CA PHE A 37 1.78 -6.74 -3.89
C PHE A 37 1.44 -5.98 -5.18
N VAL A 38 1.22 -4.67 -5.09
CA VAL A 38 0.92 -3.83 -6.25
C VAL A 38 2.09 -3.81 -7.23
N ALA A 39 3.32 -3.72 -6.73
CA ALA A 39 4.52 -3.73 -7.57
C ALA A 39 4.61 -5.02 -8.39
N ARG A 40 4.33 -6.17 -7.77
CA ARG A 40 4.31 -7.44 -8.48
C ARG A 40 3.24 -7.47 -9.58
N GLN A 41 2.07 -6.89 -9.32
CA GLN A 41 1.02 -6.78 -10.34
C GLN A 41 1.45 -5.90 -11.51
N VAL A 42 2.09 -4.77 -11.23
CA VAL A 42 2.61 -3.87 -12.27
C VAL A 42 3.64 -4.60 -13.15
N LEU A 43 4.58 -5.30 -12.53
CA LEU A 43 5.60 -6.05 -13.27
C LEU A 43 4.99 -7.17 -14.10
N ALA A 44 3.92 -7.81 -13.63
CA ALA A 44 3.22 -8.84 -14.38
C ALA A 44 2.53 -8.26 -15.63
N GLU A 45 2.01 -7.04 -15.54
CA GLU A 45 1.29 -6.39 -16.65
C GLU A 45 2.21 -5.69 -17.64
N LEU A 46 3.21 -4.96 -17.14
CA LEU A 46 4.08 -4.13 -17.97
C LEU A 46 5.41 -4.79 -18.33
N GLY A 47 5.73 -5.89 -17.68
CA GLY A 47 7.04 -6.50 -17.80
C GLY A 47 8.09 -5.73 -16.99
N SER A 48 9.37 -5.97 -17.30
CA SER A 48 10.47 -5.30 -16.62
C SER A 48 10.49 -3.81 -16.95
N VAL A 49 10.40 -2.96 -15.92
CA VAL A 49 10.47 -1.50 -16.07
C VAL A 49 11.52 -0.95 -15.11
N PRO A 50 12.11 0.23 -15.42
CA PRO A 50 13.05 0.86 -14.49
C PRO A 50 12.42 1.13 -13.13
N GLU A 51 13.25 1.07 -12.10
CA GLU A 51 12.79 1.23 -10.71
C GLU A 51 12.03 2.54 -10.48
N GLU A 52 12.50 3.64 -11.05
CA GLU A 52 11.82 4.94 -10.93
C GLU A 52 10.42 4.92 -11.56
N ARG A 53 10.29 4.28 -12.70
CA ARG A 53 8.98 4.14 -13.34
C ARG A 53 8.07 3.23 -12.52
N LEU A 54 8.60 2.13 -12.00
CA LEU A 54 7.84 1.19 -11.17
C LEU A 54 7.25 1.90 -9.95
N LYS A 55 8.04 2.73 -9.29
CA LYS A 55 7.62 3.52 -8.14
C LYS A 55 6.38 4.36 -8.45
N TRP A 56 6.39 5.07 -9.56
CA TRP A 56 5.26 5.94 -9.94
C TRP A 56 4.06 5.17 -10.47
N GLU A 57 4.27 4.04 -11.13
CA GLU A 57 3.17 3.16 -11.55
C GLU A 57 2.46 2.57 -10.33
N VAL A 58 3.20 2.17 -9.30
CA VAL A 58 2.62 1.70 -8.05
C VAL A 58 1.83 2.81 -7.36
N ALA A 59 2.40 4.03 -7.32
CA ALA A 59 1.72 5.18 -6.74
C ALA A 59 0.41 5.50 -7.48
N LEU A 60 0.41 5.40 -8.80
CA LEU A 60 -0.81 5.63 -9.59
C LEU A 60 -1.92 4.66 -9.22
N ARG A 61 -1.60 3.40 -8.99
CA ARG A 61 -2.59 2.39 -8.59
C ARG A 61 -3.12 2.62 -7.19
N GLN A 62 -2.27 3.07 -6.27
CA GLN A 62 -2.66 3.29 -4.88
C GLN A 62 -3.40 4.61 -4.66
N TYR A 63 -3.03 5.66 -5.38
CA TYR A 63 -3.54 7.02 -5.14
C TYR A 63 -4.25 7.64 -6.35
N GLY A 64 -4.38 6.93 -7.45
CA GLY A 64 -4.93 7.45 -8.69
C GLY A 64 -6.42 7.79 -8.66
N ALA A 65 -7.13 7.39 -7.60
CA ALA A 65 -8.54 7.76 -7.42
C ALA A 65 -8.70 9.25 -7.02
N ASP A 66 -7.68 9.84 -6.40
CA ASP A 66 -7.65 11.26 -6.08
C ASP A 66 -7.16 12.03 -7.31
N PRO A 67 -8.00 12.95 -7.88
CA PRO A 67 -7.64 13.65 -9.11
C PRO A 67 -6.35 14.48 -9.00
N MET A 68 -6.11 15.11 -7.85
CA MET A 68 -4.91 15.91 -7.64
C MET A 68 -3.65 15.02 -7.57
N ALA A 69 -3.71 13.95 -6.79
CA ALA A 69 -2.60 13.00 -6.68
C ALA A 69 -2.33 12.36 -8.05
N ARG A 70 -3.37 11.97 -8.76
CA ARG A 70 -3.25 11.36 -10.09
C ARG A 70 -2.53 12.30 -11.07
N SER A 71 -2.90 13.57 -11.08
CA SER A 71 -2.29 14.56 -11.97
C SER A 71 -0.79 14.70 -11.71
N LEU A 72 -0.39 14.77 -10.43
CA LEU A 72 1.02 14.86 -10.05
C LEU A 72 1.79 13.60 -10.44
N ILE A 73 1.20 12.43 -10.21
CA ILE A 73 1.83 11.15 -10.53
C ILE A 73 2.00 11.00 -12.03
N GLU A 74 1.00 11.34 -12.81
CA GLU A 74 1.08 11.28 -14.27
C GLU A 74 2.18 12.19 -14.81
N GLU A 75 2.37 13.37 -14.22
CA GLU A 75 3.47 14.25 -14.57
C GLU A 75 4.83 13.61 -14.28
N MET A 76 4.96 12.95 -13.13
CA MET A 76 6.21 12.26 -12.78
C MET A 76 6.46 11.06 -13.69
N LEU A 77 5.42 10.32 -14.05
CA LEU A 77 5.53 9.21 -15.01
C LEU A 77 6.03 9.70 -16.36
N TYR A 78 5.51 10.82 -16.82
CA TYR A 78 5.96 11.44 -18.07
C TYR A 78 7.46 11.76 -18.02
N ARG A 79 7.92 12.33 -16.91
CA ARG A 79 9.34 12.71 -16.74
C ARG A 79 10.26 11.50 -16.71
N VAL A 80 9.89 10.44 -15.99
CA VAL A 80 10.76 9.25 -15.85
C VAL A 80 10.67 8.30 -17.04
N SER A 81 9.70 8.48 -17.92
CA SER A 81 9.53 7.66 -19.12
C SER A 81 10.14 8.28 -20.37
N ARG A 82 10.72 9.46 -20.26
CA ARG A 82 11.38 10.16 -21.37
C ARG A 82 12.68 9.51 -21.78
#